data_053f48b71286b4dca7975d9b11073b20
#
_entry.id   053f48b71286b4dca7975d9b11073b20
#
_cell.length_a   1.000
_cell.length_b   1.000
_cell.length_c   1.000
_cell.angle_alpha   90.00
_cell.angle_beta   90.00
_cell.angle_gamma   90.00
#
_symmetry.space_group_name_H-M   'P 1'
#
loop_
_entity.id
_entity.type
_entity.pdbx_description
1 polymer ?
#
loop_
_entity_poly.entity_id
_entity_poly.type
_entity_poly.pdbx_seq_one_letter_code
_entity_poly.pdbx_strand_id
1 'polypeptide(L)'
;KWGLFNYHYLAKNLGVVLTSLPFVTPGGPVPFQINMHGLALWLTTPVYLWLLWPVRRNVPHRALWITVACVALPTLLYQNTGWLQFGYRFSTDYSVFLFALLAIGGYRFGRAFQLAAVAAVVINGFGAWTFGRRECAAYYFQDNTQRIMYQPD
;
A
#
# COMPACT_ATOMS: atom_id res chain seq x y z
N LYS A 1 17.91 -0.26 -18.60
CA LYS A 1 18.11 1.01 -19.34
C LYS A 1 18.35 2.19 -18.39
N TRP A 2 17.68 2.22 -17.24
CA TRP A 2 17.69 3.36 -16.29
C TRP A 2 18.44 3.07 -14.99
N GLY A 3 18.99 1.87 -14.82
CA GLY A 3 19.65 1.41 -13.59
C GLY A 3 18.65 1.04 -12.49
N LEU A 4 19.16 0.69 -11.30
CA LEU A 4 18.35 0.24 -10.17
C LEU A 4 17.49 1.35 -9.56
N PHE A 5 17.96 2.60 -9.59
CA PHE A 5 17.29 3.77 -9.02
C PHE A 5 17.22 4.88 -10.06
N ASN A 6 16.00 5.34 -10.35
CA ASN A 6 15.79 6.44 -11.30
C ASN A 6 14.44 7.12 -11.04
N TYR A 7 14.36 8.42 -11.35
CA TYR A 7 13.10 9.17 -11.23
C TYR A 7 12.00 8.65 -12.16
N HIS A 8 12.34 7.96 -13.24
CA HIS A 8 11.35 7.32 -14.15
C HIS A 8 10.46 6.30 -13.42
N TYR A 9 10.95 5.68 -12.35
CA TYR A 9 10.17 4.71 -11.59
C TYR A 9 9.20 5.35 -10.59
N LEU A 10 9.38 6.65 -10.29
CA LEU A 10 8.60 7.36 -9.27
C LEU A 10 7.10 7.33 -9.57
N ALA A 11 6.70 7.66 -10.80
CA ALA A 11 5.28 7.69 -11.18
C ALA A 11 4.64 6.31 -11.09
N LYS A 12 5.35 5.26 -11.54
CA LYS A 12 4.92 3.87 -11.45
C LYS A 12 4.72 3.44 -10.00
N ASN A 13 5.72 3.64 -9.16
CA ASN A 13 5.66 3.23 -7.75
C ASN A 13 4.61 4.02 -6.96
N LEU A 14 4.49 5.33 -7.17
CA LEU A 14 3.42 6.14 -6.59
C LEU A 14 2.04 5.68 -7.06
N GLY A 15 1.90 5.32 -8.33
CA GLY A 15 0.68 4.74 -8.86
C GLY A 15 0.26 3.49 -8.10
N VAL A 16 1.19 2.55 -7.87
CA VAL A 16 0.91 1.35 -7.07
C VAL A 16 0.51 1.72 -5.64
N VAL A 17 1.29 2.56 -4.96
CA VAL A 17 1.04 2.95 -3.56
C VAL A 17 -0.31 3.62 -3.37
N LEU A 18 -0.73 4.44 -4.34
CA LEU A 18 -1.90 5.31 -4.18
C LEU A 18 -3.15 4.81 -4.90
N THR A 19 -3.01 4.06 -6.01
CA THR A 19 -4.16 3.78 -6.89
C THR A 19 -4.40 2.32 -7.19
N SER A 20 -3.56 1.40 -6.72
CA SER A 20 -3.71 -0.02 -7.01
C SER A 20 -4.91 -0.62 -6.26
N LEU A 21 -5.95 -0.96 -7.01
CA LEU A 21 -7.19 -1.57 -6.51
C LEU A 21 -7.30 -3.02 -6.99
N PRO A 22 -8.10 -3.86 -6.31
CA PRO A 22 -8.42 -5.18 -6.82
C PRO A 22 -9.27 -5.07 -8.10
N PHE A 23 -9.11 -6.03 -9.00
CA PHE A 23 -9.98 -6.16 -10.16
C PHE A 23 -11.29 -6.84 -9.75
N VAL A 24 -12.41 -6.27 -10.14
CA VAL A 24 -13.71 -6.94 -10.00
C VAL A 24 -13.87 -7.92 -11.17
N THR A 25 -14.18 -9.19 -10.87
CA THR A 25 -14.29 -10.28 -11.85
C THR A 25 -15.71 -10.87 -11.86
N PRO A 26 -16.70 -10.16 -12.44
CA PRO A 26 -18.07 -10.65 -12.50
C PRO A 26 -18.14 -11.95 -13.31
N GLY A 27 -18.73 -13.00 -12.72
CA GLY A 27 -18.82 -14.32 -13.38
C GLY A 27 -17.55 -15.16 -13.35
N GLY A 28 -16.47 -14.65 -12.72
CA GLY A 28 -15.25 -15.44 -12.48
C GLY A 28 -15.38 -16.39 -11.29
N PRO A 29 -14.35 -17.22 -11.04
CA PRO A 29 -14.33 -18.18 -9.93
C PRO A 29 -14.30 -17.49 -8.56
N VAL A 30 -13.89 -16.23 -8.51
CA VAL A 30 -13.86 -15.37 -7.32
C VAL A 30 -14.38 -13.98 -7.67
N PRO A 31 -14.96 -13.23 -6.72
CA PRO A 31 -15.57 -11.93 -7.02
C PRO A 31 -14.58 -10.81 -7.33
N PHE A 32 -13.32 -10.97 -6.95
CA PHE A 32 -12.24 -10.01 -7.20
C PHE A 32 -10.89 -10.70 -7.26
N GLN A 33 -9.94 -10.04 -7.91
CA GLN A 33 -8.56 -10.49 -7.97
C GLN A 33 -7.60 -9.35 -7.61
N ILE A 34 -6.56 -9.67 -6.88
CA ILE A 34 -5.49 -8.74 -6.49
C ILE A 34 -4.42 -8.78 -7.57
N ASN A 35 -4.03 -7.62 -8.06
CA ASN A 35 -2.96 -7.55 -9.06
C ASN A 35 -1.59 -7.86 -8.43
N MET A 36 -0.63 -8.20 -9.27
CA MET A 36 0.70 -8.65 -8.83
C MET A 36 1.52 -7.56 -8.13
N HIS A 37 1.19 -6.29 -8.36
CA HIS A 37 1.85 -5.16 -7.68
C HIS A 37 1.31 -4.91 -6.26
N GLY A 38 0.26 -5.63 -5.87
CA GLY A 38 -0.39 -5.48 -4.57
C GLY A 38 -1.42 -4.35 -4.53
N LEU A 39 -1.98 -4.13 -3.36
CA LEU A 39 -3.03 -3.15 -3.11
C LEU A 39 -2.46 -1.82 -2.61
N ALA A 40 -3.16 -0.75 -2.91
CA ALA A 40 -2.84 0.60 -2.42
C ALA A 40 -2.76 0.65 -0.89
N LEU A 41 -1.85 1.47 -0.38
CA LEU A 41 -1.55 1.56 1.04
C LEU A 41 -2.76 1.97 1.89
N TRP A 42 -3.56 2.91 1.41
CA TRP A 42 -4.76 3.36 2.12
C TRP A 42 -5.88 2.31 2.10
N LEU A 43 -5.89 1.39 1.13
CA LEU A 43 -6.86 0.30 1.08
C LEU A 43 -6.50 -0.79 2.09
N THR A 44 -5.22 -1.18 2.18
CA THR A 44 -4.76 -2.16 3.16
C THR A 44 -4.75 -1.60 4.59
N THR A 45 -4.53 -0.30 4.74
CA THR A 45 -4.46 0.36 6.05
C THR A 45 -5.24 1.68 6.04
N PRO A 46 -6.60 1.63 6.04
CA PRO A 46 -7.44 2.81 5.89
C PRO A 46 -7.23 3.88 6.96
N VAL A 47 -6.68 3.55 8.12
CA VAL A 47 -6.37 4.54 9.17
C VAL A 47 -5.35 5.59 8.72
N TYR A 48 -4.54 5.31 7.68
CA TYR A 48 -3.61 6.31 7.13
C TYR A 48 -4.31 7.49 6.45
N LEU A 49 -5.58 7.37 6.10
CA LEU A 49 -6.36 8.51 5.57
C LEU A 49 -6.46 9.66 6.57
N TRP A 50 -6.39 9.38 7.88
CA TRP A 50 -6.36 10.44 8.91
C TRP A 50 -5.11 11.31 8.83
N LEU A 51 -4.00 10.81 8.29
CA LEU A 51 -2.76 11.57 8.14
C LEU A 51 -2.92 12.77 7.18
N LEU A 52 -3.94 12.76 6.31
CA LEU A 52 -4.23 13.87 5.39
C LEU A 52 -4.70 15.13 6.13
N TRP A 53 -5.29 14.98 7.34
CA TRP A 53 -5.85 16.10 8.12
C TRP A 53 -5.32 16.13 9.56
N PRO A 54 -4.00 16.35 9.78
CA PRO A 54 -3.45 16.38 11.12
C PRO A 54 -3.98 17.57 11.92
N VAL A 55 -4.41 17.30 13.17
CA VAL A 55 -4.88 18.31 14.11
C VAL A 55 -3.70 19.09 14.70
N ARG A 56 -2.57 18.42 14.92
CA ARG A 56 -1.35 19.02 15.48
C ARG A 56 -0.20 18.92 14.47
N ARG A 57 0.48 20.05 14.25
CA ARG A 57 1.64 20.15 13.33
C ARG A 57 2.83 20.73 14.07
N ASN A 58 3.29 20.06 15.09
CA ASN A 58 4.47 20.44 15.88
C ASN A 58 5.79 19.98 15.23
N VAL A 59 6.91 20.31 15.85
CA VAL A 59 8.24 19.94 15.36
C VAL A 59 8.41 18.42 15.21
N PRO A 60 8.03 17.56 16.20
CA PRO A 60 8.10 16.11 16.03
C PRO A 60 7.28 15.59 14.85
N HIS A 61 6.09 16.14 14.61
CA HIS A 61 5.25 15.75 13.47
C HIS A 61 5.93 16.06 12.12
N ARG A 62 6.58 17.23 12.00
CA ARG A 62 7.34 17.58 10.78
C ARG A 62 8.57 16.67 10.61
N ALA A 63 9.30 16.40 11.67
CA ALA A 63 10.45 15.51 11.65
C ALA A 63 10.06 14.10 11.18
N LEU A 64 8.96 13.54 11.71
CA LEU A 64 8.47 12.24 11.27
C LEU A 64 8.08 12.22 9.79
N TRP A 65 7.44 13.27 9.25
CA TRP A 65 7.15 13.36 7.83
C TRP A 65 8.42 13.39 6.97
N ILE A 66 9.45 14.12 7.41
CA ILE A 66 10.76 14.11 6.72
C ILE A 66 11.35 12.70 6.76
N THR A 67 11.28 12.02 7.91
CA THR A 67 11.76 10.64 8.04
C THR A 67 11.01 9.71 7.09
N VAL A 68 9.67 9.78 7.04
CA VAL A 68 8.85 9.02 6.08
C VAL A 68 9.31 9.28 4.65
N ALA A 69 9.49 10.54 4.27
CA ALA A 69 9.95 10.89 2.92
C ALA A 69 11.34 10.33 2.61
N CYS A 70 12.29 10.45 3.54
CA CYS A 70 13.65 9.93 3.37
C CYS A 70 13.69 8.40 3.24
N VAL A 71 12.83 7.68 3.98
CA VAL A 71 12.78 6.21 3.91
C VAL A 71 11.98 5.73 2.70
N ALA A 72 10.90 6.44 2.34
CA ALA A 72 10.07 6.06 1.19
C ALA A 72 10.73 6.39 -0.16
N LEU A 73 11.50 7.48 -0.24
CA LEU A 73 12.07 7.95 -1.51
C LEU A 73 12.93 6.90 -2.23
N PRO A 74 13.87 6.21 -1.58
CA PRO A 74 14.63 5.14 -2.23
C PRO A 74 13.74 4.04 -2.82
N THR A 75 12.71 3.61 -2.08
CA THR A 75 11.79 2.56 -2.54
C THR A 75 10.91 3.03 -3.71
N LEU A 76 10.54 4.30 -3.73
CA LEU A 76 9.78 4.91 -4.82
C LEU A 76 10.62 5.14 -6.09
N LEU A 77 11.92 5.30 -5.95
CA LEU A 77 12.86 5.45 -7.07
C LEU A 77 13.42 4.11 -7.56
N TYR A 78 13.10 3.01 -6.87
CA TYR A 78 13.58 1.68 -7.21
C TYR A 78 12.83 1.10 -8.41
N GLN A 79 13.56 0.37 -9.29
CA GLN A 79 13.00 -0.18 -10.52
C GLN A 79 11.84 -1.14 -10.30
N ASN A 80 11.84 -1.89 -9.20
CA ASN A 80 10.86 -2.92 -8.91
C ASN A 80 9.79 -2.41 -7.93
N THR A 81 8.51 -2.60 -8.27
CA THR A 81 7.37 -2.29 -7.40
C THR A 81 7.13 -3.30 -6.28
N GLY A 82 7.91 -4.40 -6.24
CA GLY A 82 7.67 -5.49 -5.30
C GLY A 82 6.71 -6.55 -5.84
N TRP A 83 6.98 -7.05 -7.03
CA TRP A 83 6.21 -8.09 -7.72
C TRP A 83 5.79 -9.27 -6.85
N LEU A 84 4.56 -9.77 -7.04
CA LEU A 84 3.90 -10.80 -6.24
C LEU A 84 3.77 -10.41 -4.76
N GLN A 85 2.83 -9.54 -4.48
CA GLN A 85 2.57 -9.09 -3.12
C GLN A 85 1.07 -8.82 -2.91
N PHE A 86 0.60 -8.91 -1.66
CA PHE A 86 -0.76 -8.57 -1.29
C PHE A 86 -0.97 -7.05 -1.19
N GLY A 87 -0.14 -6.39 -0.41
CA GLY A 87 -0.08 -4.94 -0.29
C GLY A 87 1.30 -4.43 -0.68
N TYR A 88 1.49 -3.13 -0.79
CA TYR A 88 2.79 -2.54 -1.14
C TYR A 88 3.82 -2.78 -0.04
N ARG A 89 4.60 -3.86 -0.16
CA ARG A 89 5.48 -4.36 0.90
C ARG A 89 6.56 -3.38 1.34
N PHE A 90 7.06 -2.53 0.42
CA PHE A 90 8.06 -1.52 0.77
C PHE A 90 7.53 -0.44 1.72
N SER A 91 6.21 -0.33 1.88
CA SER A 91 5.64 0.54 2.90
C SER A 91 5.95 0.09 4.33
N THR A 92 6.31 -1.18 4.53
CA THR A 92 6.67 -1.72 5.86
C THR A 92 7.82 -0.93 6.48
N ASP A 93 8.78 -0.48 5.66
CA ASP A 93 9.98 0.24 6.12
C ASP A 93 9.64 1.60 6.77
N TYR A 94 8.56 2.24 6.33
CA TYR A 94 8.13 3.54 6.87
C TYR A 94 6.79 3.51 7.61
N SER A 95 6.11 2.35 7.67
CA SER A 95 4.81 2.21 8.36
C SER A 95 4.89 2.54 9.83
N VAL A 96 5.98 2.21 10.51
CA VAL A 96 6.19 2.55 11.92
C VAL A 96 6.13 4.07 12.15
N PHE A 97 6.69 4.86 11.24
CA PHE A 97 6.66 6.32 11.32
C PHE A 97 5.27 6.89 10.98
N LEU A 98 4.52 6.23 10.07
CA LEU A 98 3.13 6.60 9.79
C LEU A 98 2.23 6.34 11.02
N PHE A 99 2.42 5.23 11.75
CA PHE A 99 1.73 4.98 13.01
C PHE A 99 2.14 5.98 14.10
N ALA A 100 3.42 6.32 14.19
CA ALA A 100 3.88 7.38 15.11
C ALA A 100 3.23 8.73 14.78
N LEU A 101 3.09 9.09 13.50
CA LEU A 101 2.36 10.28 13.05
C LEU A 101 0.89 10.26 13.49
N LEU A 102 0.22 9.12 13.38
CA LEU A 102 -1.15 8.96 13.90
C LEU A 102 -1.20 9.18 15.42
N ALA A 103 -0.24 8.62 16.17
CA ALA A 103 -0.20 8.74 17.62
C ALA A 103 -0.01 10.20 18.10
N ILE A 104 0.88 10.97 17.45
CA ILE A 104 1.19 12.34 17.85
C ILE A 104 0.32 13.41 17.15
N GLY A 105 -0.41 13.04 16.10
CA GLY A 105 -1.21 13.95 15.26
C GLY A 105 -2.40 14.59 15.97
N GLY A 106 -2.74 14.14 17.18
CA GLY A 106 -3.84 14.69 17.98
C GLY A 106 -5.23 14.29 17.51
N TYR A 107 -5.33 13.22 16.77
CA TYR A 107 -6.61 12.69 16.24
C TYR A 107 -7.52 12.18 17.34
N ARG A 108 -8.82 12.33 17.13
CA ARG A 108 -9.83 11.64 17.94
C ARG A 108 -10.07 10.26 17.35
N PHE A 109 -9.80 9.22 18.12
CA PHE A 109 -10.05 7.83 17.72
C PHE A 109 -11.52 7.47 17.91
N GLY A 110 -12.39 8.20 17.20
CA GLY A 110 -13.83 7.98 17.19
C GLY A 110 -14.25 6.71 16.44
N ARG A 111 -15.56 6.49 16.32
CA ARG A 111 -16.13 5.29 15.68
C ARG A 111 -15.60 5.06 14.26
N ALA A 112 -15.47 6.11 13.44
CA ALA A 112 -14.95 6.00 12.09
C ALA A 112 -13.51 5.48 12.06
N PHE A 113 -12.63 5.97 12.95
CA PHE A 113 -11.26 5.46 13.08
C PHE A 113 -11.24 3.99 13.53
N GLN A 114 -12.08 3.62 14.50
CA GLN A 114 -12.19 2.24 14.99
C GLN A 114 -12.64 1.30 13.86
N LEU A 115 -13.63 1.70 13.07
CA LEU A 115 -14.09 0.93 11.92
C LEU A 115 -12.99 0.78 10.86
N ALA A 116 -12.25 1.85 10.57
CA ALA A 116 -11.11 1.80 9.67
C ALA A 116 -10.00 0.88 10.19
N ALA A 117 -9.75 0.86 11.51
CA ALA A 117 -8.78 -0.04 12.13
C ALA A 117 -9.23 -1.50 12.03
N VAL A 118 -10.51 -1.79 12.30
CA VAL A 118 -11.07 -3.13 12.12
C VAL A 118 -10.99 -3.55 10.65
N ALA A 119 -11.34 -2.68 9.71
CA ALA A 119 -11.21 -2.95 8.28
C ALA A 119 -9.75 -3.27 7.89
N ALA A 120 -8.77 -2.52 8.41
CA ALA A 120 -7.36 -2.81 8.20
C ALA A 120 -6.98 -4.22 8.69
N VAL A 121 -7.43 -4.63 9.87
CA VAL A 121 -7.18 -5.97 10.42
C VAL A 121 -7.80 -7.05 9.54
N VAL A 122 -9.05 -6.86 9.12
CA VAL A 122 -9.76 -7.83 8.25
C VAL A 122 -9.07 -7.96 6.89
N ILE A 123 -8.74 -6.84 6.25
CA ILE A 123 -8.10 -6.85 4.92
C ILE A 123 -6.70 -7.49 5.00
N ASN A 124 -5.87 -7.10 5.96
CA ASN A 124 -4.54 -7.70 6.11
C ASN A 124 -4.63 -9.15 6.60
N GLY A 125 -5.61 -9.50 7.42
CA GLY A 125 -5.91 -10.87 7.82
C GLY A 125 -6.27 -11.75 6.62
N PHE A 126 -7.11 -11.25 5.70
CA PHE A 126 -7.38 -11.92 4.42
C PHE A 126 -6.08 -12.13 3.62
N GLY A 127 -5.24 -11.11 3.50
CA GLY A 127 -3.95 -11.23 2.82
C GLY A 127 -3.04 -12.26 3.47
N ALA A 128 -2.89 -12.23 4.78
CA ALA A 128 -2.08 -13.19 5.54
C ALA A 128 -2.60 -14.63 5.41
N TRP A 129 -3.93 -14.79 5.31
CA TRP A 129 -4.55 -16.10 5.12
C TRP A 129 -4.39 -16.63 3.69
N THR A 130 -4.53 -15.80 2.67
CA THR A 130 -4.66 -16.23 1.27
C THR A 130 -3.34 -16.18 0.49
N PHE A 131 -2.43 -15.28 0.84
CA PHE A 131 -1.20 -15.06 0.08
C PHE A 131 -0.28 -16.27 0.11
N GLY A 132 0.18 -16.71 -1.09
CA GLY A 132 1.08 -17.85 -1.24
C GLY A 132 0.43 -19.22 -1.06
N ARG A 133 -0.87 -19.31 -0.82
CA ARG A 133 -1.60 -20.58 -0.71
C ARG A 133 -2.18 -21.00 -2.05
N ARG A 134 -1.95 -22.25 -2.44
CA ARG A 134 -2.42 -22.81 -3.72
C ARG A 134 -3.95 -22.79 -3.85
N GLU A 135 -4.66 -23.09 -2.77
CA GLU A 135 -6.13 -23.10 -2.75
C GLU A 135 -6.72 -21.70 -2.99
N CYS A 136 -5.95 -20.65 -2.67
CA CYS A 136 -6.35 -19.26 -2.80
C CYS A 136 -5.78 -18.55 -4.04
N ALA A 137 -5.09 -19.30 -4.92
CA ALA A 137 -4.44 -18.72 -6.10
C ALA A 137 -5.39 -17.94 -7.02
N ALA A 138 -6.68 -18.33 -7.06
CA ALA A 138 -7.70 -17.65 -7.85
C ALA A 138 -7.90 -16.17 -7.46
N TYR A 139 -7.59 -15.78 -6.22
CA TYR A 139 -7.68 -14.38 -5.77
C TYR A 139 -6.52 -13.51 -6.24
N TYR A 140 -5.48 -14.10 -6.86
CA TYR A 140 -4.29 -13.38 -7.29
C TYR A 140 -4.17 -13.47 -8.80
N PHE A 141 -4.16 -12.32 -9.43
CA PHE A 141 -4.00 -12.22 -10.87
C PHE A 141 -2.54 -12.50 -11.25
N GLN A 142 -2.30 -13.53 -12.08
CA GLN A 142 -0.95 -14.01 -12.41
C GLN A 142 -0.62 -13.93 -13.91
N ASP A 143 -1.42 -13.23 -14.70
CA ASP A 143 -1.16 -13.11 -16.12
C ASP A 143 -0.08 -12.09 -16.42
N ASN A 144 1.08 -12.58 -16.83
CA ASN A 144 2.24 -11.76 -17.22
C ASN A 144 2.04 -11.07 -18.58
N THR A 145 1.02 -11.45 -19.36
CA THR A 145 0.77 -10.91 -20.69
C THR A 145 -0.07 -9.65 -20.67
N GLN A 146 -0.85 -9.43 -19.61
CA GLN A 146 -1.65 -8.23 -19.49
C GLN A 146 -0.77 -7.05 -19.10
N ARG A 147 -0.61 -6.16 -20.04
CA ARG A 147 0.01 -4.85 -19.88
C ARG A 147 -0.91 -3.95 -19.08
N ILE A 148 -0.94 -4.15 -17.78
CA ILE A 148 -1.57 -3.23 -16.85
C ILE A 148 -0.70 -1.98 -16.76
N MET A 149 -1.28 -0.88 -16.39
CA MET A 149 -0.69 0.46 -16.25
C MET A 149 0.68 0.50 -15.51
N TYR A 150 1.04 -0.56 -14.82
CA TYR A 150 2.26 -0.72 -14.03
C TYR A 150 3.09 -1.89 -14.56
N GLN A 151 3.62 -1.80 -15.76
CA GLN A 151 4.48 -2.86 -16.31
C GLN A 151 5.73 -3.03 -15.45
N PRO A 152 6.16 -4.28 -15.18
CA PRO A 152 7.54 -4.53 -14.81
C PRO A 152 8.44 -4.12 -15.97
N ASP A 153 9.61 -3.64 -15.68
CA ASP A 153 10.60 -3.21 -16.67
C ASP A 153 11.19 -4.39 -17.41
#